data_a6eb370de0bb90be5f674d88cf9ddd4d
#
_entry.id   a6eb370de0bb90be5f674d88cf9ddd4d
#
_cell.length_a   1.000
_cell.length_b   1.000
_cell.length_c   1.000
_cell.angle_alpha   90.00
_cell.angle_beta   90.00
_cell.angle_gamma   90.00
#
_symmetry.space_group_name_H-M   'P 1'
#
loop_
_entity.id
_entity.type
_entity.pdbx_description
1 polymer ?
#
loop_
_entity_poly.entity_id
_entity_poly.type
_entity_poly.pdbx_seq_one_letter_code
_entity_poly.pdbx_strand_id
1 'polypeptide(L)'
;MQFGVFTIGDITTDPTNGTTPTEHQRIKDTVRIAQHAEQAGFEVFATGQHHNPPFVAPGNPPTLLAFLAAQTQKLILSTATTLITTMDPVRLAEDYSYLQHLAEGRVDLTMGRGNTGPVYPWFGKDIRQGIPLAVENYHLLHRLWHEENVDWQGRFRTPLQDFTLTPGPSTASRPSSGTVPSARPRSPNRPPTTVTASSTTTSSGTRST
;
A
#
# COMPACT_ATOMS: atom_id res chain seq x y z
N MET A 1 0.90 -12.59 -18.20
CA MET A 1 -0.15 -11.91 -17.40
C MET A 1 0.10 -12.32 -15.96
N GLN A 2 0.14 -11.39 -15.03
CA GLN A 2 0.34 -11.69 -13.60
C GLN A 2 -1.02 -11.70 -12.89
N PHE A 3 -1.20 -12.67 -12.01
CA PHE A 3 -2.39 -12.78 -11.18
C PHE A 3 -2.02 -12.62 -9.71
N GLY A 4 -2.86 -11.94 -8.96
CA GLY A 4 -2.66 -11.69 -7.56
C GLY A 4 -3.91 -11.76 -6.73
N VAL A 5 -3.73 -11.85 -5.42
CA VAL A 5 -4.78 -11.74 -4.41
C VAL A 5 -4.64 -10.39 -3.73
N PHE A 6 -5.74 -9.68 -3.58
CA PHE A 6 -5.82 -8.42 -2.84
C PHE A 6 -6.81 -8.54 -1.67
N THR A 7 -6.44 -7.99 -0.53
CA THR A 7 -7.33 -7.90 0.64
C THR A 7 -7.30 -6.50 1.25
N ILE A 8 -8.46 -6.02 1.62
CA ILE A 8 -8.61 -4.81 2.45
C ILE A 8 -8.68 -5.13 3.93
N GLY A 9 -8.61 -6.42 4.29
CA GLY A 9 -8.62 -6.87 5.68
C GLY A 9 -9.92 -6.55 6.42
N ASP A 10 -11.05 -6.56 5.74
CA ASP A 10 -12.37 -6.34 6.36
C ASP A 10 -12.78 -7.50 7.28
N ILE A 11 -13.51 -7.17 8.34
CA ILE A 11 -14.17 -8.15 9.20
C ILE A 11 -15.64 -8.15 8.81
N THR A 12 -16.06 -9.24 8.16
CA THR A 12 -17.43 -9.44 7.71
C THR A 12 -17.97 -10.75 8.26
N THR A 13 -19.28 -10.76 8.54
CA THR A 13 -19.97 -11.98 8.94
C THR A 13 -20.06 -12.94 7.76
N ASP A 14 -19.68 -14.19 7.97
CA ASP A 14 -19.87 -15.26 7.00
C ASP A 14 -21.37 -15.50 6.79
N PRO A 15 -21.91 -15.26 5.60
CA PRO A 15 -23.34 -15.40 5.34
C PRO A 15 -23.83 -16.86 5.38
N THR A 16 -22.92 -17.83 5.34
CA THR A 16 -23.27 -19.25 5.34
C THR A 16 -23.54 -19.81 6.72
N ASN A 17 -22.88 -19.28 7.75
CA ASN A 17 -22.96 -19.79 9.11
C ASN A 17 -23.21 -18.72 10.18
N GLY A 18 -23.27 -17.45 9.80
CA GLY A 18 -23.52 -16.32 10.68
C GLY A 18 -22.36 -15.97 11.64
N THR A 19 -21.18 -16.57 11.47
CA THR A 19 -20.03 -16.28 12.32
C THR A 19 -19.25 -15.06 11.85
N THR A 20 -18.79 -14.25 12.79
CA THR A 20 -17.89 -13.11 12.53
C THR A 20 -16.53 -13.42 13.13
N PRO A 21 -15.43 -13.41 12.34
CA PRO A 21 -14.11 -13.68 12.87
C PRO A 21 -13.68 -12.58 13.83
N THR A 22 -12.90 -12.93 14.84
CA THR A 22 -12.17 -11.94 15.65
C THR A 22 -11.06 -11.28 14.82
N GLU A 23 -10.58 -10.11 15.26
CA GLU A 23 -9.42 -9.44 14.65
C GLU A 23 -8.21 -10.38 14.56
N HIS A 24 -7.92 -11.09 15.67
CA HIS A 24 -6.84 -12.07 15.70
C HIS A 24 -7.02 -13.15 14.63
N GLN A 25 -8.21 -13.71 14.53
CA GLN A 25 -8.51 -14.74 13.51
C GLN A 25 -8.33 -14.18 12.11
N ARG A 26 -8.89 -12.98 11.83
CA ARG A 26 -8.80 -12.36 10.53
C ARG A 26 -7.37 -12.04 10.11
N ILE A 27 -6.51 -11.60 11.06
CA ILE A 27 -5.08 -11.39 10.81
C ILE A 27 -4.39 -12.73 10.44
N LYS A 28 -4.68 -13.80 11.21
CA LYS A 28 -4.13 -15.13 10.90
C LYS A 28 -4.61 -15.67 9.57
N ASP A 29 -5.87 -15.45 9.23
CA ASP A 29 -6.44 -15.85 7.94
C ASP A 29 -5.81 -15.08 6.79
N THR A 30 -5.49 -13.80 6.98
CA THR A 30 -4.75 -13.02 5.97
C THR A 30 -3.39 -13.65 5.65
N VAL A 31 -2.67 -14.11 6.67
CA VAL A 31 -1.41 -14.83 6.48
C VAL A 31 -1.61 -16.15 5.71
N ARG A 32 -2.62 -16.93 6.10
CA ARG A 32 -2.95 -18.19 5.42
C ARG A 32 -3.35 -17.97 3.96
N ILE A 33 -4.13 -16.91 3.68
CA ILE A 33 -4.52 -16.54 2.32
C ILE A 33 -3.28 -16.27 1.45
N ALA A 34 -2.30 -15.52 1.98
CA ALA A 34 -1.07 -15.25 1.25
C ALA A 34 -0.27 -16.55 0.97
N GLN A 35 -0.14 -17.43 1.96
CA GLN A 35 0.54 -18.71 1.80
C GLN A 35 -0.17 -19.64 0.78
N HIS A 36 -1.50 -19.71 0.85
CA HIS A 36 -2.30 -20.49 -0.11
C HIS A 36 -2.24 -19.88 -1.51
N ALA A 37 -2.21 -18.55 -1.62
CA ALA A 37 -2.05 -17.89 -2.92
C ALA A 37 -0.73 -18.30 -3.58
N GLU A 38 0.37 -18.30 -2.83
CA GLU A 38 1.66 -18.78 -3.35
C GLU A 38 1.61 -20.25 -3.79
N GLN A 39 1.03 -21.11 -2.95
CA GLN A 39 0.87 -22.54 -3.24
C GLN A 39 0.00 -22.80 -4.49
N ALA A 40 -1.01 -21.97 -4.70
CA ALA A 40 -1.89 -22.01 -5.86
C ALA A 40 -1.29 -21.38 -7.12
N GLY A 41 -0.06 -20.83 -7.03
CA GLY A 41 0.65 -20.26 -8.18
C GLY A 41 0.28 -18.80 -8.49
N PHE A 42 -0.37 -18.09 -7.58
CA PHE A 42 -0.50 -16.62 -7.71
C PHE A 42 0.87 -15.96 -7.51
N GLU A 43 1.10 -14.87 -8.25
CA GLU A 43 2.39 -14.19 -8.28
C GLU A 43 2.45 -13.01 -7.31
N VAL A 44 1.30 -12.42 -6.96
CA VAL A 44 1.22 -11.20 -6.16
C VAL A 44 0.23 -11.35 -5.00
N PHE A 45 0.62 -10.89 -3.83
CA PHE A 45 -0.29 -10.62 -2.73
C PHE A 45 -0.24 -9.13 -2.38
N ALA A 46 -1.38 -8.47 -2.34
CA ALA A 46 -1.48 -7.07 -2.01
C ALA A 46 -2.40 -6.83 -0.80
N THR A 47 -2.03 -5.87 0.03
CA THR A 47 -2.85 -5.40 1.15
C THR A 47 -3.14 -3.91 1.05
N GLY A 48 -4.34 -3.50 1.49
CA GLY A 48 -4.66 -2.09 1.69
C GLY A 48 -4.09 -1.55 3.02
N GLN A 49 -4.21 -0.24 3.21
CA GLN A 49 -3.98 0.42 4.49
C GLN A 49 -5.25 1.14 4.94
N HIS A 50 -5.77 0.73 6.09
CA HIS A 50 -6.95 1.32 6.70
C HIS A 50 -6.74 1.55 8.21
N HIS A 51 -7.43 2.52 8.79
CA HIS A 51 -7.22 2.95 10.17
C HIS A 51 -8.48 2.92 11.04
N ASN A 52 -9.57 2.31 10.57
CA ASN A 52 -10.82 2.26 11.32
C ASN A 52 -11.61 0.98 11.06
N PRO A 53 -12.43 0.54 11.99
CA PRO A 53 -13.37 -0.56 11.77
C PRO A 53 -14.25 -0.32 10.53
N PRO A 54 -14.67 -1.36 9.79
CA PRO A 54 -14.51 -2.78 10.13
C PRO A 54 -13.21 -3.42 9.61
N PHE A 55 -12.20 -2.65 9.32
CA PHE A 55 -10.97 -3.13 8.71
C PHE A 55 -9.93 -3.49 9.77
N VAL A 56 -9.30 -4.65 9.62
CA VAL A 56 -8.05 -5.03 10.28
C VAL A 56 -6.88 -5.07 9.30
N ALA A 57 -7.06 -4.42 8.14
CA ALA A 57 -5.92 -4.13 7.29
C ALA A 57 -4.92 -3.31 8.10
N PRO A 58 -3.62 -3.61 7.97
CA PRO A 58 -2.64 -2.98 8.85
C PRO A 58 -2.63 -1.46 8.65
N GLY A 59 -2.72 -0.73 9.73
CA GLY A 59 -2.39 0.69 9.74
C GLY A 59 -0.91 0.93 9.39
N ASN A 60 -0.11 -0.14 9.44
CA ASN A 60 1.29 -0.19 9.02
C ASN A 60 1.52 -1.41 8.12
N PRO A 61 1.32 -1.32 6.81
CA PRO A 61 1.54 -2.42 5.87
C PRO A 61 2.92 -3.07 5.94
N PRO A 62 4.05 -2.35 6.13
CA PRO A 62 5.36 -2.97 6.26
C PRO A 62 5.43 -4.07 7.30
N THR A 63 4.75 -3.92 8.44
CA THR A 63 4.73 -4.94 9.50
C THR A 63 4.12 -6.27 9.03
N LEU A 64 2.98 -6.23 8.35
CA LEU A 64 2.37 -7.43 7.79
C LEU A 64 3.24 -8.03 6.68
N LEU A 65 3.71 -7.19 5.76
CA LEU A 65 4.50 -7.65 4.61
C LEU A 65 5.85 -8.24 5.04
N ALA A 66 6.49 -7.72 6.10
CA ALA A 66 7.71 -8.31 6.66
C ALA A 66 7.45 -9.71 7.22
N PHE A 67 6.33 -9.90 7.92
CA PHE A 67 5.94 -11.23 8.39
C PHE A 67 5.67 -12.18 7.22
N LEU A 68 4.98 -11.72 6.18
CA LEU A 68 4.71 -12.51 4.98
C LEU A 68 6.01 -12.81 4.18
N ALA A 69 6.96 -11.90 4.15
CA ALA A 69 8.27 -12.14 3.52
C ALA A 69 8.99 -13.35 4.11
N ALA A 70 8.87 -13.54 5.44
CA ALA A 70 9.43 -14.70 6.14
C ALA A 70 8.60 -15.99 5.96
N GLN A 71 7.37 -15.90 5.50
CA GLN A 71 6.43 -17.03 5.35
C GLN A 71 6.23 -17.48 3.90
N THR A 72 6.80 -16.75 2.94
CA THR A 72 6.66 -17.00 1.49
C THR A 72 8.02 -16.90 0.81
N GLN A 73 8.16 -17.54 -0.36
CA GLN A 73 9.44 -17.63 -1.05
C GLN A 73 9.47 -16.89 -2.40
N LYS A 74 8.32 -16.80 -3.08
CA LYS A 74 8.25 -16.30 -4.47
C LYS A 74 7.25 -15.17 -4.64
N LEU A 75 6.30 -15.07 -3.71
CA LEU A 75 5.18 -14.13 -3.79
C LEU A 75 5.71 -12.68 -3.76
N ILE A 76 5.32 -11.89 -4.74
CA ILE A 76 5.53 -10.44 -4.73
C ILE A 76 4.58 -9.85 -3.69
N LEU A 77 5.12 -9.10 -2.76
CA LEU A 77 4.39 -8.47 -1.66
C LEU A 77 4.12 -7.02 -2.02
N SER A 78 2.85 -6.67 -2.16
CA SER A 78 2.45 -5.36 -2.65
C SER A 78 1.50 -4.63 -1.70
N THR A 79 1.36 -3.34 -1.92
CA THR A 79 0.34 -2.52 -1.28
C THR A 79 -0.63 -1.94 -2.31
N ALA A 80 -1.90 -1.80 -1.92
CA ALA A 80 -2.91 -1.17 -2.76
C ALA A 80 -3.95 -0.42 -1.89
N THR A 81 -3.51 0.65 -1.25
CA THR A 81 -2.26 1.39 -1.35
C THR A 81 -1.64 1.65 0.02
N THR A 82 -0.35 2.02 0.10
CA THR A 82 0.23 2.71 1.25
C THR A 82 -0.22 4.16 1.26
N LEU A 83 -0.73 4.65 2.40
CA LEU A 83 -1.21 6.03 2.54
C LEU A 83 -0.04 6.98 2.82
N ILE A 84 0.51 7.56 1.77
CA ILE A 84 1.67 8.47 1.85
C ILE A 84 1.37 9.76 2.63
N THR A 85 0.11 10.05 2.91
CA THR A 85 -0.32 11.26 3.63
C THR A 85 -0.40 11.08 5.14
N THR A 86 -0.44 9.86 5.64
CA THR A 86 -0.59 9.57 7.08
C THR A 86 0.75 9.29 7.78
N MET A 87 1.81 9.10 7.02
CA MET A 87 3.14 8.77 7.53
C MET A 87 4.18 9.80 7.08
N ASP A 88 5.25 9.94 7.86
CA ASP A 88 6.41 10.73 7.44
C ASP A 88 7.16 10.03 6.29
N PRO A 89 7.52 10.75 5.21
CA PRO A 89 8.17 10.14 4.06
C PRO A 89 9.56 9.56 4.34
N VAL A 90 10.29 10.08 5.33
CA VAL A 90 11.56 9.48 5.77
C VAL A 90 11.29 8.11 6.38
N ARG A 91 10.28 8.03 7.25
CA ARG A 91 9.91 6.77 7.89
C ARG A 91 9.44 5.72 6.87
N LEU A 92 8.64 6.16 5.89
CA LEU A 92 8.25 5.28 4.79
C LEU A 92 9.45 4.78 3.98
N ALA A 93 10.41 5.66 3.70
CA ALA A 93 11.62 5.30 2.98
C ALA A 93 12.43 4.24 3.72
N GLU A 94 12.62 4.42 5.03
CA GLU A 94 13.32 3.45 5.89
C GLU A 94 12.59 2.11 5.93
N ASP A 95 11.30 2.10 6.26
CA ASP A 95 10.51 0.89 6.44
C ASP A 95 10.48 0.04 5.16
N TYR A 96 10.26 0.65 4.00
CA TYR A 96 10.21 -0.09 2.73
C TYR A 96 11.59 -0.46 2.18
N SER A 97 12.63 0.32 2.44
CA SER A 97 13.99 -0.09 2.12
C SER A 97 14.39 -1.31 2.95
N TYR A 98 14.12 -1.28 4.26
CA TYR A 98 14.38 -2.42 5.13
C TYR A 98 13.60 -3.66 4.72
N LEU A 99 12.30 -3.50 4.43
CA LEU A 99 11.45 -4.58 3.95
C LEU A 99 11.95 -5.18 2.63
N GLN A 100 12.44 -4.36 1.71
CA GLN A 100 12.98 -4.82 0.43
C GLN A 100 14.19 -5.73 0.62
N HIS A 101 15.06 -5.43 1.60
CA HIS A 101 16.17 -6.32 1.96
C HIS A 101 15.65 -7.65 2.56
N LEU A 102 14.71 -7.59 3.50
CA LEU A 102 14.13 -8.79 4.13
C LEU A 102 13.39 -9.68 3.12
N ALA A 103 12.75 -9.08 2.15
CA ALA A 103 11.98 -9.78 1.12
C ALA A 103 12.79 -10.14 -0.14
N GLU A 104 14.11 -9.91 -0.13
CA GLU A 104 14.99 -10.24 -1.26
C GLU A 104 14.51 -9.64 -2.59
N GLY A 105 14.07 -8.39 -2.57
CA GLY A 105 13.61 -7.69 -3.76
C GLY A 105 12.16 -7.95 -4.17
N ARG A 106 11.38 -8.72 -3.41
CA ARG A 106 10.00 -9.10 -3.73
C ARG A 106 8.93 -8.07 -3.32
N VAL A 107 9.30 -6.83 -3.05
CA VAL A 107 8.33 -5.79 -2.69
C VAL A 107 7.99 -4.94 -3.90
N ASP A 108 6.69 -4.77 -4.14
CA ASP A 108 6.15 -3.82 -5.11
C ASP A 108 5.22 -2.84 -4.38
N LEU A 109 5.45 -1.55 -4.55
CA LEU A 109 4.85 -0.52 -3.73
C LEU A 109 3.94 0.38 -4.54
N THR A 110 2.64 0.37 -4.21
CA THR A 110 1.68 1.33 -4.71
C THR A 110 1.33 2.33 -3.62
N MET A 111 1.50 3.62 -3.90
CA MET A 111 1.22 4.71 -2.97
C MET A 111 -0.06 5.44 -3.34
N GLY A 112 -0.82 5.83 -2.33
CA GLY A 112 -2.03 6.60 -2.48
C GLY A 112 -2.17 7.69 -1.42
N ARG A 113 -2.93 8.73 -1.74
CA ARG A 113 -3.21 9.81 -0.77
C ARG A 113 -4.24 9.40 0.30
N GLY A 114 -4.99 8.34 0.08
CA GLY A 114 -6.20 8.06 0.84
C GLY A 114 -7.35 9.03 0.52
N ASN A 115 -8.58 8.56 0.74
CA ASN A 115 -9.80 9.32 0.47
C ASN A 115 -10.78 9.35 1.64
N THR A 116 -10.42 8.75 2.78
CA THR A 116 -11.26 8.66 3.97
C THR A 116 -11.08 9.92 4.82
N GLY A 117 -12.08 10.81 4.78
CA GLY A 117 -12.04 12.10 5.47
C GLY A 117 -11.67 12.03 6.95
N PRO A 118 -12.32 11.17 7.75
CA PRO A 118 -12.04 11.07 9.19
C PRO A 118 -10.61 10.65 9.53
N VAL A 119 -9.89 9.99 8.65
CA VAL A 119 -8.51 9.52 8.90
C VAL A 119 -7.52 10.68 8.98
N TYR A 120 -7.68 11.68 8.15
CA TYR A 120 -6.72 12.79 8.09
C TYR A 120 -6.53 13.53 9.44
N PRO A 121 -7.59 13.93 10.15
CA PRO A 121 -7.44 14.60 11.45
C PRO A 121 -6.74 13.72 12.50
N TRP A 122 -6.91 12.39 12.45
CA TRP A 122 -6.24 11.48 13.39
C TRP A 122 -4.72 11.52 13.26
N PHE A 123 -4.21 11.89 12.10
CA PHE A 123 -2.78 12.08 11.84
C PHE A 123 -2.38 13.57 11.76
N GLY A 124 -3.22 14.48 12.28
CA GLY A 124 -2.94 15.91 12.27
C GLY A 124 -2.89 16.52 10.87
N LYS A 125 -3.63 15.95 9.92
CA LYS A 125 -3.67 16.39 8.52
C LYS A 125 -5.05 16.91 8.13
N ASP A 126 -5.11 17.65 7.02
CA ASP A 126 -6.33 18.14 6.41
C ASP A 126 -6.51 17.49 5.02
N ILE A 127 -7.62 16.82 4.80
CA ILE A 127 -7.92 16.16 3.52
C ILE A 127 -7.95 17.14 2.34
N ARG A 128 -8.29 18.42 2.59
CA ARG A 128 -8.27 19.48 1.56
C ARG A 128 -6.86 19.72 1.03
N GLN A 129 -5.83 19.39 1.82
CA GLN A 129 -4.43 19.45 1.45
C GLN A 129 -3.89 18.08 0.99
N GLY A 130 -4.73 17.07 0.90
CA GLY A 130 -4.30 15.67 0.67
C GLY A 130 -3.52 15.47 -0.64
N ILE A 131 -3.87 16.18 -1.73
CA ILE A 131 -3.14 16.08 -2.99
C ILE A 131 -1.77 16.75 -2.90
N PRO A 132 -1.63 18.04 -2.53
CA PRO A 132 -0.31 18.65 -2.42
C PRO A 132 0.58 17.97 -1.37
N LEU A 133 0.02 17.51 -0.25
CA LEU A 133 0.74 16.71 0.74
C LEU A 133 1.28 15.40 0.14
N ALA A 134 0.44 14.66 -0.58
CA ALA A 134 0.88 13.40 -1.21
C ALA A 134 1.97 13.63 -2.25
N VAL A 135 1.86 14.68 -3.05
CA VAL A 135 2.87 15.04 -4.06
C VAL A 135 4.19 15.40 -3.39
N GLU A 136 4.16 16.24 -2.36
CA GLU A 136 5.37 16.63 -1.63
C GLU A 136 6.05 15.43 -0.97
N ASN A 137 5.29 14.61 -0.26
CA ASN A 137 5.81 13.42 0.41
C ASN A 137 6.38 12.41 -0.59
N TYR A 138 5.73 12.25 -1.76
CA TYR A 138 6.25 11.38 -2.80
C TYR A 138 7.57 11.89 -3.40
N HIS A 139 7.69 13.19 -3.62
CA HIS A 139 8.94 13.78 -4.12
C HIS A 139 10.10 13.55 -3.14
N LEU A 140 9.87 13.80 -1.86
CA LEU A 140 10.90 13.54 -0.85
C LEU A 140 11.26 12.06 -0.78
N LEU A 141 10.27 11.17 -0.68
CA LEU A 141 10.50 9.72 -0.67
C LEU A 141 11.32 9.25 -1.87
N HIS A 142 10.98 9.75 -3.06
CA HIS A 142 11.72 9.42 -4.29
C HIS A 142 13.18 9.87 -4.22
N ARG A 143 13.43 11.09 -3.72
CA ARG A 143 14.79 11.59 -3.53
C ARG A 143 15.58 10.74 -2.54
N LEU A 144 14.98 10.41 -1.39
CA LEU A 144 15.60 9.57 -0.36
C LEU A 144 16.04 8.19 -0.88
N TRP A 145 15.34 7.64 -1.88
CA TRP A 145 15.71 6.36 -2.48
C TRP A 145 16.75 6.45 -3.60
N HIS A 146 17.07 7.65 -4.08
CA HIS A 146 17.93 7.82 -5.26
C HIS A 146 19.11 8.75 -5.02
N GLU A 147 19.12 9.50 -3.94
CA GLU A 147 20.13 10.51 -3.65
C GLU A 147 20.73 10.28 -2.26
N GLU A 148 22.00 10.64 -2.09
CA GLU A 148 22.70 10.78 -0.82
C GLU A 148 22.74 12.26 -0.44
N ASN A 149 22.95 12.56 0.85
CA ASN A 149 23.11 13.92 1.36
C ASN A 149 21.94 14.83 0.96
N VAL A 150 20.71 14.35 1.21
CA VAL A 150 19.48 15.04 0.81
C VAL A 150 19.22 16.24 1.70
N ASP A 151 19.26 17.43 1.11
CA ASP A 151 18.67 18.64 1.68
C ASP A 151 17.22 18.77 1.22
N TRP A 152 16.32 19.00 2.16
CA TRP A 152 14.90 19.15 1.88
C TRP A 152 14.30 20.32 2.60
N GLN A 153 13.51 21.10 1.88
CA GLN A 153 12.62 22.11 2.44
C GLN A 153 11.27 22.01 1.76
N GLY A 154 10.25 21.65 2.52
CA GLY A 154 8.89 21.50 2.06
C GLY A 154 7.91 22.28 2.94
N ARG A 155 6.62 22.17 2.59
CA ARG A 155 5.53 22.82 3.29
C ARG A 155 5.01 21.98 4.46
N PHE A 156 5.04 20.66 4.34
CA PHE A 156 4.29 19.74 5.19
C PHE A 156 5.12 19.00 6.23
N ARG A 157 6.43 19.12 6.17
CA ARG A 157 7.34 18.58 7.17
C ARG A 157 8.53 19.49 7.44
N THR A 158 9.20 19.25 8.57
CA THR A 158 10.46 19.92 8.93
C THR A 158 11.55 19.68 7.88
N PRO A 159 12.43 20.66 7.65
CA PRO A 159 13.57 20.50 6.74
C PRO A 159 14.47 19.32 7.10
N LEU A 160 15.16 18.79 6.11
CA LEU A 160 16.30 17.89 6.27
C LEU A 160 17.57 18.62 5.84
N GLN A 161 18.69 18.28 6.48
CA GLN A 161 20.01 18.76 6.13
C GLN A 161 20.94 17.57 6.08
N ASP A 162 21.64 17.38 4.97
CA ASP A 162 22.65 16.34 4.78
C ASP A 162 22.18 14.93 5.18
N PHE A 163 20.95 14.60 4.86
CA PHE A 163 20.34 13.32 5.24
C PHE A 163 20.60 12.23 4.20
N THR A 164 21.21 11.13 4.63
CA THR A 164 21.35 9.92 3.81
C THR A 164 20.56 8.77 4.42
N LEU A 165 19.72 8.15 3.59
CA LEU A 165 18.86 7.03 4.00
C LEU A 165 19.67 5.78 4.33
N THR A 166 19.38 5.16 5.48
CA THR A 166 20.00 3.89 5.89
C THR A 166 18.94 2.94 6.48
N PRO A 167 18.80 1.69 5.97
CA PRO A 167 19.46 1.20 4.76
C PRO A 167 18.94 1.90 3.51
N GLY A 168 19.81 2.07 2.53
CA GLY A 168 19.38 2.47 1.19
C GLY A 168 18.54 1.37 0.52
N PRO A 169 17.89 1.65 -0.63
CA PRO A 169 17.11 0.65 -1.35
C PRO A 169 17.98 -0.53 -1.79
N SER A 170 17.44 -1.73 -1.68
CA SER A 170 18.14 -2.94 -2.10
C SER A 170 18.47 -2.90 -3.59
N THR A 171 19.73 -3.17 -3.93
CA THR A 171 20.20 -3.38 -5.31
C THR A 171 19.92 -4.78 -5.81
N ALA A 172 19.33 -5.66 -4.99
CA ALA A 172 18.93 -6.99 -5.41
C ALA A 172 17.99 -6.83 -6.62
N SER A 173 18.42 -7.39 -7.74
CA SER A 173 17.70 -7.29 -9.01
C SER A 173 16.27 -7.79 -8.83
N ARG A 174 15.30 -6.91 -9.08
CA ARG A 174 13.91 -7.29 -9.25
C ARG A 174 13.81 -8.46 -10.22
N PRO A 175 12.92 -9.42 -9.97
CA PRO A 175 12.38 -10.20 -11.08
C PRO A 175 11.85 -9.20 -12.11
N SER A 176 12.26 -9.34 -13.36
CA SER A 176 12.15 -8.36 -14.46
C SER A 176 10.72 -8.12 -14.97
N SER A 177 9.74 -7.95 -14.10
CA SER A 177 8.34 -7.76 -14.50
C SER A 177 7.50 -6.81 -13.65
N GLY A 178 8.11 -5.97 -12.83
CA GLY A 178 7.41 -4.94 -12.08
C GLY A 178 7.79 -3.55 -12.53
N THR A 179 6.97 -2.93 -13.37
CA THR A 179 7.10 -1.51 -13.67
C THR A 179 6.75 -0.73 -12.40
N VAL A 180 7.72 -0.05 -11.81
CA VAL A 180 7.38 1.11 -10.96
C VAL A 180 6.61 2.05 -11.87
N PRO A 181 5.39 2.48 -11.55
CA PRO A 181 4.80 3.56 -12.28
C PRO A 181 5.75 4.75 -12.14
N SER A 182 6.54 5.01 -13.16
CA SER A 182 7.25 6.28 -13.25
C SER A 182 6.13 7.32 -13.33
N ALA A 183 5.93 8.09 -12.28
CA ALA A 183 5.13 9.28 -12.33
C ALA A 183 5.86 10.25 -13.26
N ARG A 184 5.69 10.07 -14.57
CA ARG A 184 6.00 11.13 -15.53
C ARG A 184 5.07 12.29 -15.20
N PRO A 185 5.57 13.49 -15.03
CA PRO A 185 4.72 14.67 -14.95
C PRO A 185 3.83 14.66 -16.20
N ARG A 186 2.51 14.68 -16.02
CA ARG A 186 1.59 14.81 -17.14
C ARG A 186 1.91 16.12 -17.84
N SER A 187 2.25 16.05 -19.13
CA SER A 187 2.23 17.20 -20.00
C SER A 187 0.86 17.86 -19.91
N PRO A 188 0.75 19.19 -19.77
CA PRO A 188 -0.52 19.88 -19.55
C PRO A 188 -1.51 19.76 -20.72
N ASN A 189 -1.16 19.13 -21.83
CA ASN A 189 -1.93 19.08 -23.07
C ASN A 189 -2.50 17.69 -23.44
N ARG A 190 -2.69 16.76 -22.49
CA ARG A 190 -3.35 15.48 -22.81
C ARG A 190 -4.74 15.41 -22.17
N PRO A 191 -5.81 15.16 -22.94
CA PRO A 191 -7.17 15.06 -22.40
C PRO A 191 -7.27 13.86 -21.43
N PRO A 192 -8.19 13.91 -20.46
CA PRO A 192 -8.32 12.88 -19.43
C PRO A 192 -8.76 11.55 -20.06
N THR A 193 -7.98 10.50 -19.81
CA THR A 193 -8.38 9.14 -20.12
C THR A 193 -9.37 8.69 -19.05
N THR A 194 -10.62 8.49 -19.44
CA THR A 194 -11.68 7.99 -18.57
C THR A 194 -11.39 6.54 -18.22
N VAL A 195 -11.02 6.27 -16.97
CA VAL A 195 -10.98 4.91 -16.43
C VAL A 195 -12.40 4.57 -16.00
N THR A 196 -13.10 3.75 -16.76
CA THR A 196 -14.42 3.25 -16.42
C THR A 196 -14.24 2.14 -15.36
N ALA A 197 -14.57 2.44 -14.12
CA ALA A 197 -14.75 1.42 -13.11
C ALA A 197 -16.15 0.80 -13.32
N SER A 198 -16.21 -0.46 -13.75
CA SER A 198 -17.46 -1.21 -13.81
C SER A 198 -17.80 -1.72 -12.41
N SER A 199 -18.73 -1.04 -11.74
CA SER A 199 -19.41 -1.56 -10.56
C SER A 199 -20.56 -2.47 -11.01
N THR A 200 -20.44 -3.77 -10.83
CA THR A 200 -21.56 -4.70 -10.95
C THR A 200 -22.41 -4.62 -9.69
N THR A 201 -23.48 -3.87 -9.76
CA THR A 201 -24.54 -3.88 -8.76
C THR A 201 -25.48 -5.05 -9.07
N THR A 202 -25.43 -6.10 -8.27
CA THR A 202 -26.44 -7.18 -8.32
C THR A 202 -27.72 -6.66 -7.65
N SER A 203 -28.72 -6.31 -8.44
CA SER A 203 -30.06 -6.03 -7.94
C SER A 203 -30.77 -7.35 -7.65
N SER A 204 -31.05 -7.64 -6.38
CA SER A 204 -31.96 -8.70 -5.97
C SER A 204 -33.37 -8.23 -6.21
N GLY A 205 -34.02 -8.81 -7.25
CA GLY A 205 -35.43 -8.61 -7.50
C GLY A 205 -36.29 -9.41 -6.50
N THR A 206 -37.02 -8.70 -5.68
CA THR A 206 -38.13 -9.26 -4.90
C THR A 206 -39.26 -9.62 -5.83
N ARG A 207 -39.62 -10.89 -5.90
CA ARG A 207 -40.94 -11.33 -6.43
C ARG A 207 -41.87 -11.49 -5.25
N SER A 208 -42.93 -10.68 -5.26
CA SER A 208 -44.15 -10.88 -4.47
C SER A 208 -45.08 -11.81 -5.23
N THR A 209 -45.54 -12.86 -4.61
CA THR A 209 -46.90 -13.44 -4.63
C THR A 209 -47.12 -14.13 -3.31
#